data_aec858f1968f12f35d66a0293d7f5b5c
#
_entry.id   aec858f1968f12f35d66a0293d7f5b5c
#
_cell.length_a   1.000
_cell.length_b   1.000
_cell.length_c   1.000
_cell.angle_alpha   90.00
_cell.angle_beta   90.00
_cell.angle_gamma   90.00
#
_symmetry.space_group_name_H-M   'P 1'
#
loop_
_entity.id
_entity.type
_entity.pdbx_description
1 polymer ?
#
loop_
_entity_poly.entity_id
_entity_poly.type
_entity_poly.pdbx_seq_one_letter_code
_entity_poly.pdbx_strand_id
1 'polypeptide(L)' 'MQHLDEQSLTCPYCWERIDVLLDLSQPEQVYIEDCAVCCHPIEIQVAAEDGILTRLSGTRIDA' A
#
# COMPACT_ATOMS: atom_id res chain seq x y z
N MET A 1 -10.28 15.40 -10.04
CA MET A 1 -8.86 15.39 -9.68
C MET A 1 -8.60 14.26 -8.69
N GLN A 2 -7.57 13.48 -8.90
CA GLN A 2 -7.26 12.36 -8.03
C GLN A 2 -6.53 12.83 -6.78
N HIS A 3 -6.81 12.18 -5.67
CA HIS A 3 -6.13 12.42 -4.41
C HIS A 3 -5.03 11.38 -4.24
N LEU A 4 -3.87 11.69 -4.78
CA LEU A 4 -2.71 10.79 -4.69
C LEU A 4 -1.87 11.18 -3.49
N ASP A 5 -1.47 10.19 -2.72
CA ASP A 5 -0.67 10.40 -1.52
C ASP A 5 0.44 9.36 -1.50
N GLU A 6 1.67 9.82 -1.26
CA GLU A 6 2.82 8.94 -1.15
C GLU A 6 2.99 8.52 0.30
N GLN A 7 2.99 7.22 0.53
CA GLN A 7 3.13 6.66 1.86
C GLN A 7 4.24 5.61 1.86
N SER A 8 4.81 5.38 3.02
CA SER A 8 5.82 4.35 3.20
C SER A 8 5.25 3.22 4.03
N LEU A 9 5.64 1.99 3.68
CA LEU A 9 5.31 0.84 4.50
C LEU A 9 6.50 -0.12 4.50
N THR A 10 6.52 -1.02 5.47
CA THR A 10 7.58 -2.01 5.59
C THR A 10 7.18 -3.26 4.83
N CYS A 11 8.04 -3.71 3.92
CA CYS A 11 7.80 -4.94 3.18
C CYS A 11 7.73 -6.13 4.15
N PRO A 12 6.68 -6.96 4.09
CA PRO A 12 6.55 -8.08 5.01
C PRO A 12 7.46 -9.26 4.70
N TYR A 13 8.20 -9.20 3.60
CA TYR A 13 9.15 -10.26 3.22
C TYR A 13 10.58 -9.91 3.59
N CYS A 14 11.06 -8.76 3.16
CA CYS A 14 12.47 -8.37 3.34
C CYS A 14 12.65 -7.32 4.44
N TRP A 15 11.57 -6.79 4.98
CA TRP A 15 11.55 -5.78 6.06
C TRP A 15 12.16 -4.45 5.67
N GLU A 16 12.35 -4.22 4.37
CA GLU A 16 12.81 -2.93 3.88
C GLU A 16 11.63 -1.97 3.74
N ARG A 17 11.90 -0.71 3.91
CA ARG A 17 10.89 0.32 3.77
C ARG A 17 10.70 0.64 2.29
N ILE A 18 9.46 0.62 1.84
CA ILE A 18 9.12 0.93 0.45
C ILE A 18 8.10 2.05 0.41
N ASP A 19 8.13 2.81 -0.67
CA ASP A 19 7.19 3.89 -0.88
C ASP A 19 6.14 3.46 -1.88
N VAL A 20 4.89 3.76 -1.58
CA VAL A 20 3.77 3.44 -2.47
C VAL A 20 2.94 4.70 -2.69
N LEU A 21 2.38 4.81 -3.89
CA LEU A 21 1.52 5.93 -4.24
C LEU A 21 0.08 5.44 -4.16
N LEU A 22 -0.70 6.09 -3.31
CA LEU A 22 -2.06 5.68 -3.02
C LEU A 22 -3.07 6.67 -3.60
N ASP A 23 -4.17 6.13 -4.12
CA ASP A 23 -5.28 6.95 -4.58
C ASP A 23 -6.33 6.96 -3.47
N LEU A 24 -6.49 8.09 -2.81
CA LEU A 24 -7.40 8.23 -1.68
C LEU A 24 -8.80 8.66 -2.10
N SER A 25 -9.11 8.61 -3.39
CA SER A 25 -10.45 8.95 -3.87
C SER A 25 -11.47 7.85 -3.60
N GLN A 26 -10.99 6.64 -3.29
CA GLN A 26 -11.85 5.50 -2.98
C GLN A 26 -11.83 5.22 -1.48
N PRO A 27 -12.98 4.87 -0.88
CA PRO A 27 -13.01 4.61 0.56
C PRO A 27 -12.26 3.37 0.98
N GLU A 28 -12.24 2.34 0.15
CA GLU A 28 -11.50 1.11 0.44
C GLU A 28 -10.92 0.54 -0.84
N GLN A 29 -9.69 0.08 -0.76
CA GLN A 29 -9.00 -0.51 -1.90
C GLN A 29 -8.12 -1.66 -1.46
N VAL A 30 -8.01 -2.66 -2.32
CA VAL A 30 -7.05 -3.75 -2.15
C VAL A 30 -6.37 -3.94 -3.50
N TYR A 31 -5.05 -3.92 -3.51
CA TYR A 31 -4.31 -4.15 -4.74
C TYR A 31 -2.95 -4.76 -4.43
N ILE A 32 -2.30 -5.24 -5.49
CA ILE A 32 -1.02 -5.94 -5.36
C ILE A 32 0.09 -5.02 -5.88
N GLU A 33 1.12 -4.85 -5.07
CA GLU A 33 2.33 -4.11 -5.45
C GLU A 33 3.53 -5.00 -5.24
N ASP A 34 4.50 -4.92 -6.15
CA ASP A 34 5.75 -5.66 -5.99
C ASP A 34 6.72 -4.84 -5.16
N CYS A 35 7.40 -5.51 -4.23
CA CYS A 35 8.45 -4.86 -3.48
C CYS A 35 9.61 -4.51 -4.41
N ALA A 36 10.10 -3.29 -4.32
CA ALA A 36 11.21 -2.83 -5.17
C ALA A 36 12.53 -3.48 -4.80
N VAL A 37 12.63 -4.09 -3.62
CA VAL A 37 13.85 -4.68 -3.12
C VAL A 37 13.88 -6.19 -3.36
N CYS A 38 12.87 -6.91 -2.92
CA CYS A 38 12.83 -8.37 -3.02
C CYS A 38 11.94 -8.89 -4.15
N CYS A 39 11.19 -8.02 -4.80
CA CYS A 39 10.34 -8.35 -5.95
C CYS A 39 9.20 -9.33 -5.63
N HIS A 40 8.82 -9.46 -4.37
CA HIS A 40 7.70 -10.31 -3.99
C HIS A 40 6.41 -9.49 -3.97
N PRO A 41 5.28 -10.10 -4.33
CA PRO A 41 4.01 -9.39 -4.35
C PRO A 41 3.48 -9.15 -2.94
N ILE A 42 3.01 -7.95 -2.69
CA ILE A 42 2.47 -7.53 -1.41
C ILE A 42 1.01 -7.15 -1.63
N GLU A 43 0.13 -7.69 -0.81
CA GLU A 43 -1.26 -7.25 -0.84
C GLU A 43 -1.39 -5.99 0.01
N ILE A 44 -1.76 -4.89 -0.62
CA ILE A 44 -1.89 -3.60 0.03
C ILE A 44 -3.36 -3.31 0.26
N GLN A 45 -3.70 -3.05 1.51
CA GLN A 45 -5.07 -2.69 1.89
C GLN A 45 -5.07 -1.23 2.33
N VAL A 46 -5.95 -0.45 1.74
CA VAL A 46 -6.03 0.98 1.96
C VAL A 46 -7.46 1.33 2.32
N ALA A 47 -7.62 2.13 3.35
CA ALA A 47 -8.91 2.74 3.68
C ALA A 47 -8.71 4.25 3.77
N ALA A 48 -9.66 4.99 3.23
CA ALA A 48 -9.61 6.45 3.25
C ALA A 48 -11.01 6.99 3.52
N GLU A 49 -11.05 8.15 4.15
CA GLU A 49 -12.31 8.82 4.43
C GLU A 49 -12.15 10.29 4.09
N ASP A 50 -13.00 10.78 3.19
CA ASP A 50 -12.96 12.16 2.73
C ASP A 50 -11.58 12.56 2.19
N GLY A 51 -10.92 11.67 1.47
CA GLY A 51 -9.60 11.91 0.90
C GLY A 51 -8.47 11.82 1.90
N ILE A 52 -8.75 11.35 3.12
CA ILE A 52 -7.75 11.22 4.18
C ILE A 52 -7.49 9.75 4.45
N LEU A 53 -6.22 9.36 4.45
CA LEU A 53 -5.83 7.97 4.72
C LEU A 53 -6.14 7.63 6.18
N THR A 54 -6.97 6.59 6.38
CA THR A 54 -7.30 6.12 7.72
C THR A 54 -6.65 4.79 8.05
N ARG A 55 -6.26 4.02 7.02
CA ARG A 55 -5.66 2.71 7.25
C ARG A 55 -4.79 2.32 6.05
N LEU A 56 -3.62 1.80 6.36
CA LEU A 56 -2.71 1.27 5.34
C LEU A 56 -2.02 0.05 5.91
N SER A 57 -2.09 -1.06 5.19
CA SER A 57 -1.40 -2.27 5.60
C SER A 57 -0.89 -3.03 4.39
N GLY A 58 0.24 -3.71 4.58
CA GLY A 58 0.80 -4.59 3.56
C GLY A 58 0.97 -5.98 4.16
N THR A 59 0.48 -7.00 3.46
CA THR A 59 0.53 -8.38 3.94
C THR A 59 1.13 -9.29 2.88
N ARG A 60 1.73 -10.39 3.36
CA ARG A 60 2.27 -11.42 2.48
C ARG A 60 1.13 -12.23 1.90
N ILE A 61 1.18 -12.46 0.60
CA ILE A 61 0.22 -13.34 -0.06
C ILE A 61 0.88 -14.63 -0.52
N ASP A 62 2.20 -14.66 -0.50
CA ASP A 62 2.99 -15.83 -0.85
C ASP A 62 3.67 -16.30 0.44
N ALA A 63 3.18 -17.36 1.00
CA ALA A 63 3.65 -17.85 2.29
C ALA A 63 4.98 -18.62 2.16
#